data_d4e66414cf5714ed121f8baceb89a81d
#
_entry.id   d4e66414cf5714ed121f8baceb89a81d
#
_cell.length_a   1.000
_cell.length_b   1.000
_cell.length_c   1.000
_cell.angle_alpha   90.00
_cell.angle_beta   90.00
_cell.angle_gamma   90.00
#
_symmetry.space_group_name_H-M   'P 1'
#
loop_
_entity.id
_entity.type
_entity.pdbx_description
1 polymer ?
#
loop_
_entity_poly.entity_id
_entity_poly.type
_entity_poly.pdbx_seq_one_letter_code
_entity_poly.pdbx_strand_id
1 'polypeptide(L)'
;MHRNTVDEDYVHHPVNSVNLLKRLASISQWVPKLNLKIQFLNSANDSFLLQEDYQNALFGLADLREFVNINTLKLAKGIIHNHITGEKFFASSGLSSSDLMKIASEARKSNYLEGYVDWLKTALKRAQQEGKNVDFISKIR
;
A
#
# COMPACT_ATOMS: atom_id res chain seq x y z
N MET A 1 19.74 9.01 -27.20
CA MET A 1 19.76 8.46 -25.82
C MET A 1 18.36 8.65 -25.22
N HIS A 2 17.51 7.64 -25.33
CA HIS A 2 16.27 7.62 -24.59
C HIS A 2 16.59 7.16 -23.16
N ARG A 3 16.72 8.08 -22.22
CA ARG A 3 16.67 7.77 -20.80
C ARG A 3 15.24 7.30 -20.50
N ASN A 4 15.13 6.14 -19.88
CA ASN A 4 13.90 5.51 -19.48
C ASN A 4 13.11 6.43 -18.55
N THR A 5 12.14 7.14 -19.08
CA THR A 5 11.13 7.90 -18.33
C THR A 5 10.19 6.99 -17.53
N VAL A 6 10.27 5.69 -17.72
CA VAL A 6 9.43 4.67 -17.06
C VAL A 6 9.74 4.55 -15.56
N ASP A 7 10.97 4.82 -15.13
CA ASP A 7 11.36 4.63 -13.72
C ASP A 7 10.91 5.79 -12.82
N GLU A 8 10.85 7.01 -13.33
CA GLU A 8 10.39 8.17 -12.57
C GLU A 8 8.87 8.13 -12.34
N ASP A 9 8.09 7.79 -13.37
CA ASP A 9 6.63 7.66 -13.27
C ASP A 9 6.20 6.52 -12.34
N TYR A 10 7.03 5.48 -12.20
CA TYR A 10 6.76 4.36 -11.31
C TYR A 10 6.66 4.79 -9.84
N VAL A 11 7.59 5.63 -9.38
CA VAL A 11 7.66 6.05 -7.96
C VAL A 11 6.57 7.09 -7.63
N HIS A 12 6.10 7.85 -8.62
CA HIS A 12 5.09 8.88 -8.40
C HIS A 12 3.68 8.33 -8.11
N HIS A 13 3.42 7.05 -8.44
CA HIS A 13 2.14 6.45 -8.12
C HIS A 13 2.13 5.92 -6.67
N PRO A 14 1.23 6.41 -5.77
CA PRO A 14 1.27 6.08 -4.34
C PRO A 14 1.12 4.58 -4.05
N VAL A 15 0.37 3.84 -4.87
CA VAL A 15 0.24 2.37 -4.76
C VAL A 15 1.55 1.67 -5.08
N ASN A 16 2.31 2.15 -6.05
CA ASN A 16 3.64 1.62 -6.36
C ASN A 16 4.62 1.84 -5.22
N SER A 17 4.57 3.02 -4.57
CA SER A 17 5.39 3.34 -3.41
C SER A 17 5.09 2.40 -2.24
N VAL A 18 3.82 2.14 -1.94
CA VAL A 18 3.40 1.17 -0.91
C VAL A 18 3.92 -0.23 -1.24
N ASN A 19 3.74 -0.69 -2.46
CA ASN A 19 4.20 -2.02 -2.89
C ASN A 19 5.73 -2.16 -2.86
N LEU A 20 6.47 -1.09 -3.19
CA LEU A 20 7.93 -1.06 -3.09
C LEU A 20 8.39 -1.16 -1.63
N LEU A 21 7.87 -0.30 -0.76
CA LEU A 21 8.21 -0.27 0.67
C LEU A 21 7.85 -1.59 1.36
N LYS A 22 6.72 -2.19 1.01
CA LYS A 22 6.33 -3.52 1.50
C LYS A 22 7.37 -4.59 1.12
N ARG A 23 7.84 -4.60 -0.12
CA ARG A 23 8.88 -5.54 -0.57
C ARG A 23 10.21 -5.31 0.14
N LEU A 24 10.65 -4.07 0.27
CA LEU A 24 11.88 -3.71 0.98
C LEU A 24 11.81 -4.10 2.46
N ALA A 25 10.71 -3.82 3.14
CA ALA A 25 10.49 -4.24 4.52
C ALA A 25 10.51 -5.76 4.68
N SER A 26 9.94 -6.50 3.74
CA SER A 26 9.98 -7.97 3.75
C SER A 26 11.40 -8.50 3.55
N ILE A 27 12.15 -7.97 2.60
CA ILE A 27 13.54 -8.38 2.35
C ILE A 27 14.42 -8.11 3.57
N SER A 28 14.26 -6.96 4.22
CA SER A 28 15.04 -6.59 5.40
C SER A 28 14.86 -7.57 6.58
N GLN A 29 13.71 -8.22 6.69
CA GLN A 29 13.46 -9.24 7.71
C GLN A 29 14.17 -10.57 7.43
N TRP A 30 14.47 -10.86 6.15
CA TRP A 30 15.13 -12.11 5.75
C TRP A 30 16.66 -12.03 5.80
N VAL A 31 17.24 -10.86 5.61
CA VAL A 31 18.69 -10.66 5.57
C VAL A 31 19.42 -11.19 6.81
N PRO A 32 18.95 -10.93 8.05
CA PRO A 32 19.60 -11.50 9.24
C PRO A 32 19.52 -13.02 9.31
N LYS A 33 18.46 -13.63 8.76
CA LYS A 33 18.25 -15.07 8.77
C LYS A 33 19.17 -15.82 7.79
N LEU A 34 19.65 -15.14 6.77
CA LEU A 34 20.56 -15.71 5.76
C LEU A 34 22.03 -15.69 6.19
N ASN A 35 22.33 -15.24 7.41
CA ASN A 35 23.68 -15.17 7.97
C ASN A 35 24.71 -14.49 7.04
N LEU A 36 24.21 -13.59 6.19
CA LEU A 36 25.05 -12.79 5.31
C LEU A 36 25.67 -11.67 6.16
N LYS A 37 26.99 -11.78 6.39
CA LYS A 37 27.83 -10.69 6.91
C LYS A 37 27.90 -9.54 5.90
N ILE A 38 26.78 -8.93 5.58
CA ILE A 38 26.74 -7.70 4.79
C ILE A 38 26.94 -6.57 5.77
N GLN A 39 28.18 -6.06 5.86
CA GLN A 39 28.56 -4.95 6.72
C GLN A 39 27.76 -3.64 6.46
N PHE A 40 26.95 -3.60 5.40
CA PHE A 40 26.13 -2.46 5.01
C PHE A 40 24.75 -2.41 5.73
N LEU A 41 24.31 -3.48 6.37
CA LEU A 41 23.04 -3.54 7.08
C LEU A 41 23.26 -3.69 8.59
N ASN A 42 24.28 -3.03 9.10
CA ASN A 42 24.67 -3.10 10.51
C ASN A 42 23.71 -2.37 11.46
N SER A 43 22.47 -2.07 11.06
CA SER A 43 21.55 -1.50 12.02
C SER A 43 20.21 -2.21 12.00
N ALA A 44 19.87 -2.80 13.14
CA ALA A 44 18.50 -3.11 13.50
C ALA A 44 17.56 -1.90 13.26
N ASN A 45 18.14 -0.70 13.22
CA ASN A 45 17.46 0.57 12.93
C ASN A 45 16.97 0.64 11.48
N ASP A 46 17.70 0.13 10.48
CA ASP A 46 17.29 0.25 9.07
C ASP A 46 16.07 -0.61 8.75
N SER A 47 15.94 -1.79 9.34
CA SER A 47 14.74 -2.62 9.16
C SER A 47 13.52 -2.02 9.86
N PHE A 48 13.71 -1.35 10.99
CA PHE A 48 12.67 -0.63 11.70
C PHE A 48 12.19 0.59 10.92
N LEU A 49 13.11 1.37 10.34
CA LEU A 49 12.80 2.53 9.49
C LEU A 49 11.97 2.12 8.27
N LEU A 50 12.35 1.06 7.57
CA LEU A 50 11.60 0.56 6.40
C LEU A 50 10.18 0.11 6.77
N GLN A 51 9.99 -0.48 7.94
CA GLN A 51 8.67 -0.86 8.44
C GLN A 51 7.82 0.37 8.78
N GLU A 52 8.42 1.39 9.38
CA GLU A 52 7.78 2.67 9.67
C GLU A 52 7.41 3.40 8.38
N ASP A 53 8.30 3.47 7.41
CA ASP A 53 8.05 4.07 6.10
C ASP A 53 6.88 3.37 5.37
N TYR A 54 6.79 2.05 5.46
CA TYR A 54 5.66 1.31 4.91
C TYR A 54 4.35 1.66 5.61
N GLN A 55 4.34 1.76 6.94
CA GLN A 55 3.16 2.17 7.71
C GLN A 55 2.75 3.61 7.37
N ASN A 56 3.70 4.53 7.25
CA ASN A 56 3.45 5.91 6.86
C ASN A 56 2.88 6.00 5.43
N ALA A 57 3.32 5.16 4.51
CA ALA A 57 2.77 5.09 3.16
C ALA A 57 1.32 4.58 3.16
N LEU A 58 0.98 3.61 4.00
CA LEU A 58 -0.40 3.13 4.19
C LEU A 58 -1.29 4.25 4.78
N PHE A 59 -0.78 4.98 5.76
CA PHE A 59 -1.46 6.12 6.34
C PHE A 59 -1.69 7.22 5.28
N GLY A 60 -0.70 7.49 4.44
CA GLY A 60 -0.84 8.43 3.32
C GLY A 60 -1.97 8.07 2.34
N LEU A 61 -2.23 6.78 2.10
CA LEU A 61 -3.37 6.34 1.30
C LEU A 61 -4.71 6.57 2.02
N ALA A 62 -4.75 6.42 3.35
CA ALA A 62 -5.94 6.75 4.14
C ALA A 62 -6.25 8.26 4.05
N ASP A 63 -5.22 9.11 4.17
CA ASP A 63 -5.33 10.57 4.02
C ASP A 63 -5.80 10.98 2.63
N LEU A 64 -5.28 10.37 1.58
CA LEU A 64 -5.72 10.65 0.20
C LEU A 64 -7.21 10.43 0.02
N ARG A 65 -7.77 9.38 0.61
CA ARG A 65 -9.22 9.17 0.57
C ARG A 65 -9.97 10.26 1.32
N GLU A 66 -9.49 10.65 2.50
CA GLU A 66 -10.19 11.60 3.37
C GLU A 66 -10.19 13.02 2.79
N PHE A 67 -9.02 13.49 2.36
CA PHE A 67 -8.86 14.89 1.92
C PHE A 67 -9.11 15.13 0.43
N VAL A 68 -8.91 14.12 -0.41
CA VAL A 68 -9.06 14.25 -1.87
C VAL A 68 -10.28 13.49 -2.39
N ASN A 69 -10.94 12.72 -1.52
CA ASN A 69 -12.13 11.91 -1.83
C ASN A 69 -11.90 10.94 -3.01
N ILE A 70 -10.75 10.28 -3.02
CA ILE A 70 -10.40 9.30 -4.05
C ILE A 70 -11.26 8.04 -3.88
N ASN A 71 -11.70 7.46 -5.00
CA ASN A 71 -12.42 6.20 -5.00
C ASN A 71 -11.51 5.04 -4.58
N THR A 72 -11.80 4.44 -3.42
CA THR A 72 -10.99 3.37 -2.82
C THR A 72 -10.89 2.12 -3.69
N LEU A 73 -11.95 1.75 -4.43
CA LEU A 73 -11.94 0.61 -5.35
C LEU A 73 -11.02 0.82 -6.54
N LYS A 74 -11.00 2.03 -7.10
CA LYS A 74 -10.10 2.37 -8.20
C LYS A 74 -8.66 2.41 -7.70
N LEU A 75 -8.42 3.05 -6.56
CA LEU A 75 -7.09 3.12 -5.97
C LEU A 75 -6.55 1.73 -5.59
N ALA A 76 -7.40 0.84 -5.07
CA ALA A 76 -7.02 -0.55 -4.79
C ALA A 76 -6.60 -1.32 -6.03
N LYS A 77 -7.16 -0.99 -7.19
CA LYS A 77 -6.73 -1.53 -8.50
C LYS A 77 -5.49 -0.83 -9.06
N GLY A 78 -4.96 0.18 -8.38
CA GLY A 78 -3.85 0.98 -8.85
C GLY A 78 -4.23 2.02 -9.91
N ILE A 79 -5.47 2.51 -9.90
CA ILE A 79 -5.97 3.48 -10.88
C ILE A 79 -6.26 4.80 -10.17
N ILE A 80 -5.59 5.87 -10.59
CA ILE A 80 -5.88 7.25 -10.19
C ILE A 80 -6.40 7.99 -11.40
N HIS A 81 -7.49 8.72 -11.22
CA HIS A 81 -8.10 9.54 -12.24
C HIS A 81 -8.00 11.01 -11.85
N ASN A 82 -7.34 11.81 -12.68
CA ASN A 82 -7.33 13.25 -12.53
C ASN A 82 -8.63 13.81 -13.14
N HIS A 83 -9.51 14.31 -12.29
CA HIS A 83 -10.81 14.84 -12.73
C HIS A 83 -10.70 16.15 -13.51
N ILE A 84 -9.57 16.85 -13.38
CA ILE A 84 -9.35 18.15 -14.06
C ILE A 84 -8.86 17.92 -15.49
N THR A 85 -7.84 17.05 -15.66
CA THR A 85 -7.23 16.80 -16.98
C THR A 85 -7.86 15.60 -17.70
N GLY A 86 -8.61 14.75 -17.00
CA GLY A 86 -9.16 13.51 -17.53
C GLY A 86 -8.12 12.38 -17.64
N GLU A 87 -6.88 12.62 -17.27
CA GLU A 87 -5.80 11.64 -17.33
C GLU A 87 -5.99 10.54 -16.29
N LYS A 88 -5.56 9.33 -16.67
CA LYS A 88 -5.53 8.16 -15.77
C LYS A 88 -4.10 7.72 -15.58
N PHE A 89 -3.74 7.51 -14.33
CA PHE A 89 -2.44 6.97 -13.92
C PHE A 89 -2.62 5.56 -13.39
N PHE A 90 -1.76 4.65 -13.82
CA PHE A 90 -1.86 3.23 -13.50
C PHE A 90 -0.63 2.79 -12.71
N ALA A 91 -0.86 2.09 -11.59
CA ALA A 91 0.19 1.38 -10.89
C ALA A 91 0.55 0.08 -11.64
N SER A 92 1.76 -0.43 -11.40
CA SER A 92 2.20 -1.71 -11.96
C SER A 92 1.40 -2.91 -11.41
N SER A 93 0.89 -2.78 -10.19
CA SER A 93 0.02 -3.78 -9.53
C SER A 93 -0.90 -3.09 -8.53
N GLY A 94 -2.05 -3.72 -8.25
CA GLY A 94 -2.99 -3.24 -7.23
C GLY A 94 -2.55 -3.61 -5.80
N LEU A 95 -3.35 -3.17 -4.83
CA LEU A 95 -3.20 -3.52 -3.43
C LEU A 95 -3.84 -4.88 -3.11
N SER A 96 -3.24 -5.63 -2.20
CA SER A 96 -3.84 -6.87 -1.68
C SER A 96 -4.93 -6.56 -0.64
N SER A 97 -5.82 -7.52 -0.39
CA SER A 97 -6.81 -7.40 0.67
C SER A 97 -6.20 -7.15 2.05
N SER A 98 -5.02 -7.74 2.30
CA SER A 98 -4.25 -7.52 3.54
C SER A 98 -3.76 -6.08 3.67
N ASP A 99 -3.27 -5.47 2.59
CA ASP A 99 -2.84 -4.06 2.59
C ASP A 99 -4.04 -3.13 2.83
N LEU A 100 -5.17 -3.41 2.19
CA LEU A 100 -6.42 -2.65 2.36
C LEU A 100 -6.93 -2.70 3.81
N MET A 101 -6.80 -3.84 4.49
CA MET A 101 -7.12 -3.97 5.91
C MET A 101 -6.22 -3.12 6.79
N LYS A 102 -4.93 -3.05 6.47
CA LYS A 102 -3.98 -2.18 7.19
C LYS A 102 -4.31 -0.70 6.98
N ILE A 103 -4.65 -0.30 5.75
CA ILE A 103 -5.09 1.08 5.46
C ILE A 103 -6.37 1.42 6.24
N ALA A 104 -7.33 0.50 6.28
CA ALA A 104 -8.53 0.67 7.10
C ALA A 104 -8.19 0.86 8.59
N SER A 105 -7.24 0.08 9.11
CA SER A 105 -6.77 0.23 10.49
C SER A 105 -6.16 1.62 10.75
N GLU A 106 -5.36 2.14 9.82
CA GLU A 106 -4.79 3.49 9.93
C GLU A 106 -5.90 4.57 9.87
N ALA A 107 -6.86 4.44 8.96
CA ALA A 107 -8.02 5.34 8.88
C ALA A 107 -8.82 5.36 10.19
N ARG A 108 -9.01 4.19 10.82
CA ARG A 108 -9.67 4.08 12.12
C ARG A 108 -8.90 4.79 13.24
N LYS A 109 -7.58 4.62 13.29
CA LYS A 109 -6.71 5.29 14.28
C LYS A 109 -6.79 6.81 14.16
N SER A 110 -6.94 7.32 12.94
CA SER A 110 -7.07 8.74 12.63
C SER A 110 -8.50 9.28 12.75
N ASN A 111 -9.44 8.44 13.18
CA ASN A 111 -10.86 8.77 13.31
C ASN A 111 -11.56 9.12 11.98
N TYR A 112 -11.07 8.62 10.86
CA TYR A 112 -11.68 8.73 9.53
C TYR A 112 -12.75 7.66 9.34
N LEU A 113 -13.92 7.84 9.96
CA LEU A 113 -14.94 6.78 10.06
C LEU A 113 -15.52 6.36 8.71
N GLU A 114 -15.79 7.30 7.82
CA GLU A 114 -16.28 7.00 6.47
C GLU A 114 -15.19 6.30 5.64
N GLY A 115 -13.97 6.81 5.68
CA GLY A 115 -12.81 6.20 5.04
C GLY A 115 -12.57 4.77 5.54
N TYR A 116 -12.65 4.55 6.84
CA TYR A 116 -12.54 3.23 7.43
C TYR A 116 -13.55 2.23 6.84
N VAL A 117 -14.82 2.61 6.77
CA VAL A 117 -15.88 1.75 6.20
C VAL A 117 -15.64 1.48 4.71
N ASP A 118 -15.23 2.49 3.94
CA ASP A 118 -14.95 2.34 2.52
C ASP A 118 -13.77 1.41 2.25
N TRP A 119 -12.69 1.54 3.04
CA TRP A 119 -11.54 0.66 2.95
C TRP A 119 -11.86 -0.78 3.32
N LEU A 120 -12.70 -1.00 4.34
CA LEU A 120 -13.18 -2.34 4.71
C LEU A 120 -14.02 -2.99 3.61
N LYS A 121 -14.96 -2.25 3.01
CA LYS A 121 -15.75 -2.73 1.88
C LYS A 121 -14.87 -3.11 0.68
N THR A 122 -13.86 -2.29 0.42
CA THR A 122 -12.88 -2.53 -0.65
C THR A 122 -12.03 -3.77 -0.36
N ALA A 123 -11.57 -3.93 0.89
CA ALA A 123 -10.82 -5.10 1.34
C ALA A 123 -11.64 -6.39 1.20
N LEU A 124 -12.92 -6.35 1.56
CA LEU A 124 -13.83 -7.49 1.43
C LEU A 124 -13.98 -7.92 -0.04
N LYS A 125 -14.25 -6.98 -0.94
CA LYS A 125 -14.34 -7.27 -2.37
C LYS A 125 -13.04 -7.85 -2.93
N ARG A 126 -11.89 -7.33 -2.50
CA ARG A 126 -10.59 -7.82 -2.92
C ARG A 126 -10.32 -9.23 -2.39
N ALA A 127 -10.65 -9.50 -1.12
CA ALA A 127 -10.51 -10.82 -0.52
C ALA A 127 -11.34 -11.89 -1.26
N GLN A 128 -12.55 -11.55 -1.67
CA GLN A 128 -13.40 -12.42 -2.51
C GLN A 128 -12.76 -12.71 -3.86
N GLN A 129 -12.16 -11.70 -4.51
CA GLN A 129 -11.43 -11.88 -5.78
C GLN A 129 -10.16 -12.73 -5.63
N GLU A 130 -9.52 -12.65 -4.48
CA GLU A 130 -8.32 -13.44 -4.14
C GLU A 130 -8.66 -14.88 -3.71
N GLY A 131 -9.95 -15.23 -3.60
CA GLY A 131 -10.41 -16.56 -3.17
C GLY A 131 -10.05 -16.88 -1.72
N LYS A 132 -9.92 -15.87 -0.85
CA LYS A 132 -9.58 -16.07 0.56
C LYS A 132 -10.73 -16.69 1.33
N ASN A 133 -10.38 -17.57 2.29
CA ASN A 133 -11.31 -18.32 3.12
C ASN A 133 -12.25 -17.42 3.96
N VAL A 134 -13.39 -17.98 4.34
CA VAL A 134 -14.45 -17.37 5.16
C VAL A 134 -13.89 -16.76 6.45
N ASP A 135 -12.84 -17.35 7.04
CA ASP A 135 -12.20 -16.86 8.26
C ASP A 135 -11.52 -15.49 8.10
N PHE A 136 -10.96 -15.22 6.92
CA PHE A 136 -10.41 -13.90 6.63
C PHE A 136 -11.52 -12.86 6.44
N ILE A 137 -12.62 -13.28 5.80
CA ILE A 137 -13.80 -12.45 5.55
C ILE A 137 -14.52 -12.11 6.88
N SER A 138 -14.56 -13.06 7.83
CA SER A 138 -15.17 -12.84 9.14
C SER A 138 -14.46 -11.78 9.99
N LYS A 139 -13.15 -11.62 9.81
CA LYS A 139 -12.35 -10.58 10.50
C LYS A 139 -12.59 -9.17 9.97
N ILE A 140 -13.21 -9.05 8.78
CA ILE A 140 -13.56 -7.77 8.15
C ILE A 140 -14.96 -7.31 8.57
N ARG A 141 -15.79 -8.23 9.02
CA ARG A 141 -17.13 -7.91 9.55
C ARG A 141 -17.05 -7.47 11.00
#